data_0139696c7e88a9557d9e5b11c7e7aaf2
#
_entry.id   0139696c7e88a9557d9e5b11c7e7aaf2
#
_cell.length_a   1.000
_cell.length_b   1.000
_cell.length_c   1.000
_cell.angle_alpha   90.00
_cell.angle_beta   90.00
_cell.angle_gamma   90.00
#
_symmetry.space_group_name_H-M   'P 1'
#
loop_
_entity.id
_entity.type
_entity.pdbx_description
1 polymer ?
#
loop_
_entity_poly.entity_id
_entity_poly.type
_entity_poly.pdbx_seq_one_letter_code
_entity_poly.pdbx_strand_id
1 'polypeptide(L)'
;MLSPYGMEIVESCITCKLRTDRIFCDLPAAALQAFENIKYATAYPQGAVLFVQGQTPRGIFVLCKGSVKLSINSPGGRTVIVKLAEPGEVLGLSATISGKPYEVTAETIDPTQVNFVKRDDFLRFLKDDVEACFKVAEQLSEKYHNACKEAGSLGLSHSAAEKLAKLLLEWTSKNGEGGKAEPRLKLRLTHEEIAQMIGTSRETVTRLFAELKKRQILQSKGSTLVIRNTAALREIANHN
;
A
#
# COMPACT_ATOMS: atom_id res chain seq x y z
N MET A 1 -23.42 11.42 14.13
CA MET A 1 -22.46 12.48 13.71
C MET A 1 -22.01 12.16 12.31
N LEU A 2 -21.99 13.14 11.41
CA LEU A 2 -21.33 12.97 10.11
C LEU A 2 -19.84 12.80 10.40
N SER A 3 -19.29 11.64 10.04
CA SER A 3 -17.87 11.35 10.22
C SER A 3 -17.02 12.27 9.34
N PRO A 4 -15.80 12.62 9.75
CA PRO A 4 -14.89 13.39 8.91
C PRO A 4 -14.72 12.69 7.55
N TYR A 5 -14.84 13.47 6.48
CA TYR A 5 -14.64 13.01 5.10
C TYR A 5 -15.58 11.90 4.63
N GLY A 6 -16.79 11.77 5.23
CA GLY A 6 -17.78 10.74 4.88
C GLY A 6 -17.43 9.33 5.33
N MET A 7 -16.48 9.17 6.25
CA MET A 7 -16.07 7.87 6.79
C MET A 7 -16.63 7.62 8.19
N GLU A 8 -17.05 6.41 8.46
CA GLU A 8 -17.26 5.94 9.83
C GLU A 8 -15.91 5.62 10.47
N ILE A 9 -15.59 6.31 11.56
CA ILE A 9 -14.33 6.10 12.30
C ILE A 9 -14.48 4.91 13.25
N VAL A 10 -13.53 3.99 13.17
CA VAL A 10 -13.39 2.90 14.14
C VAL A 10 -12.50 3.40 15.29
N GLU A 11 -13.11 3.72 16.42
CA GLU A 11 -12.39 4.26 17.56
C GLU A 11 -11.65 3.18 18.36
N SER A 12 -12.23 1.98 18.52
CA SER A 12 -11.67 0.89 19.31
C SER A 12 -11.19 -0.27 18.46
N CYS A 13 -9.94 -0.71 18.70
CA CYS A 13 -9.39 -1.93 18.12
C CYS A 13 -10.01 -3.20 18.72
N ILE A 14 -10.51 -3.13 19.97
CA ILE A 14 -11.07 -4.27 20.68
C ILE A 14 -12.40 -4.70 20.06
N THR A 15 -13.25 -3.74 19.71
CA THR A 15 -14.56 -3.97 19.10
C THR A 15 -14.56 -3.84 17.57
N CYS A 16 -13.39 -3.70 16.96
CA CYS A 16 -13.25 -3.48 15.54
C CYS A 16 -13.73 -4.69 14.73
N LYS A 17 -14.75 -4.47 13.87
CA LYS A 17 -15.29 -5.47 12.96
C LYS A 17 -14.37 -5.77 11.76
N LEU A 18 -13.36 -4.91 11.53
CA LEU A 18 -12.36 -5.07 10.47
C LEU A 18 -11.13 -5.86 10.96
N ARG A 19 -11.20 -6.39 12.18
CA ARG A 19 -10.15 -7.23 12.77
C ARG A 19 -10.02 -8.51 11.95
N THR A 20 -8.91 -8.63 11.27
CA THR A 20 -8.52 -9.79 10.48
C THR A 20 -7.06 -10.07 10.78
N ASP A 21 -6.46 -11.10 10.20
CA ASP A 21 -5.05 -11.54 10.33
C ASP A 21 -4.04 -10.44 9.98
N ARG A 22 -4.08 -9.33 10.71
CA ARG A 22 -3.25 -8.13 10.51
C ARG A 22 -2.44 -7.91 11.76
N ILE A 23 -1.19 -7.51 11.62
CA ILE A 23 -0.15 -7.50 12.67
C ILE A 23 -0.63 -7.05 14.04
N PHE A 24 -1.16 -5.81 14.15
CA PHE A 24 -1.62 -5.29 15.44
C PHE A 24 -3.13 -5.49 15.68
N CYS A 25 -3.85 -6.05 14.72
CA CYS A 25 -5.26 -6.38 14.90
C CYS A 25 -5.44 -7.80 15.46
N ASP A 26 -4.45 -8.67 15.27
CA ASP A 26 -4.43 -10.07 15.72
C ASP A 26 -3.57 -10.29 16.97
N LEU A 27 -3.36 -9.26 17.75
CA LEU A 27 -2.67 -9.37 19.04
C LEU A 27 -3.56 -10.07 20.09
N PRO A 28 -2.97 -10.80 21.07
CA PRO A 28 -3.67 -11.26 22.26
C PRO A 28 -4.39 -10.11 22.98
N ALA A 29 -5.47 -10.44 23.69
CA ALA A 29 -6.34 -9.42 24.29
C ALA A 29 -5.60 -8.41 25.18
N ALA A 30 -4.63 -8.87 25.97
CA ALA A 30 -3.84 -7.99 26.84
C ALA A 30 -2.96 -7.03 26.03
N ALA A 31 -2.25 -7.54 25.01
CA ALA A 31 -1.41 -6.72 24.13
C ALA A 31 -2.25 -5.74 23.30
N LEU A 32 -3.42 -6.17 22.81
CA LEU A 32 -4.36 -5.31 22.08
C LEU A 32 -4.88 -4.18 22.97
N GLN A 33 -5.18 -4.46 24.24
CA GLN A 33 -5.58 -3.43 25.22
C GLN A 33 -4.45 -2.44 25.48
N ALA A 34 -3.21 -2.91 25.63
CA ALA A 34 -2.04 -2.05 25.79
C ALA A 34 -1.82 -1.15 24.55
N PHE A 35 -1.97 -1.72 23.35
CA PHE A 35 -1.91 -0.98 22.08
C PHE A 35 -3.04 0.06 21.98
N GLU A 36 -4.26 -0.30 22.39
CA GLU A 36 -5.42 0.60 22.42
C GLU A 36 -5.17 1.87 23.23
N ASN A 37 -4.44 1.74 24.36
CA ASN A 37 -4.18 2.85 25.27
C ASN A 37 -3.13 3.86 24.74
N ILE A 38 -2.31 3.47 23.76
CA ILE A 38 -1.22 4.31 23.23
C ILE A 38 -1.49 4.83 21.81
N LYS A 39 -2.56 4.35 21.14
CA LYS A 39 -2.92 4.79 19.80
C LYS A 39 -3.77 6.05 19.78
N TYR A 40 -3.68 6.78 18.70
CA TYR A 40 -4.54 7.91 18.38
C TYR A 40 -5.22 7.66 17.05
N ALA A 41 -6.53 7.40 17.06
CA ALA A 41 -7.32 7.24 15.83
C ALA A 41 -7.49 8.60 15.14
N THR A 42 -7.08 8.69 13.89
CA THR A 42 -7.11 9.94 13.12
C THR A 42 -7.59 9.66 11.70
N ALA A 43 -8.47 10.53 11.19
CA ALA A 43 -8.92 10.50 9.80
C ALA A 43 -8.23 11.60 8.99
N TYR A 44 -7.88 11.29 7.76
CA TYR A 44 -7.24 12.17 6.80
C TYR A 44 -8.04 12.25 5.51
N PRO A 45 -8.13 13.44 4.87
CA PRO A 45 -8.70 13.57 3.53
C PRO A 45 -7.80 12.89 2.49
N GLN A 46 -8.31 12.72 1.29
CA GLN A 46 -7.50 12.37 0.12
C GLN A 46 -6.41 13.44 -0.12
N GLY A 47 -5.20 12.99 -0.48
CA GLY A 47 -4.04 13.85 -0.73
C GLY A 47 -3.33 14.36 0.53
N ALA A 48 -3.70 13.88 1.72
CA ALA A 48 -3.01 14.24 2.95
C ALA A 48 -1.67 13.50 3.08
N VAL A 49 -0.62 14.23 3.48
CA VAL A 49 0.69 13.66 3.74
C VAL A 49 0.79 13.26 5.22
N LEU A 50 1.03 11.97 5.47
CA LEU A 50 1.21 11.43 6.81
C LEU A 50 2.62 11.70 7.35
N PHE A 51 3.63 11.49 6.51
CA PHE A 51 5.03 11.81 6.75
C PHE A 51 5.80 11.95 5.44
N VAL A 52 6.95 12.60 5.48
CA VAL A 52 7.79 12.91 4.32
C VAL A 52 9.12 12.18 4.42
N GLN A 53 9.62 11.68 3.28
CA GLN A 53 10.97 11.13 3.14
C GLN A 53 12.02 12.07 3.73
N GLY A 54 12.95 11.52 4.50
CA GLY A 54 14.03 12.28 5.13
C GLY A 54 13.69 12.92 6.47
N GLN A 55 12.41 12.96 6.88
CA GLN A 55 12.02 13.46 8.20
C GLN A 55 12.35 12.45 9.31
N THR A 56 12.67 12.98 10.49
CA THR A 56 12.84 12.19 11.71
C THR A 56 11.53 11.49 12.07
N PRO A 57 11.55 10.17 12.39
CA PRO A 57 10.34 9.41 12.65
C PRO A 57 9.66 9.86 13.96
N ARG A 58 8.40 10.22 13.86
CA ARG A 58 7.55 10.61 15.00
C ARG A 58 6.82 9.42 15.60
N GLY A 59 6.68 8.33 14.84
CA GLY A 59 5.97 7.12 15.22
C GLY A 59 5.54 6.29 14.02
N ILE A 60 4.68 5.32 14.30
CA ILE A 60 4.07 4.44 13.30
C ILE A 60 2.64 4.87 13.00
N PHE A 61 2.16 4.50 11.82
CA PHE A 61 0.79 4.68 11.38
C PHE A 61 0.23 3.30 10.97
N VAL A 62 -0.74 2.79 11.71
CA VAL A 62 -1.46 1.55 11.36
C VAL A 62 -2.65 1.93 10.49
N LEU A 63 -2.67 1.50 9.24
CA LEU A 63 -3.71 1.83 8.28
C LEU A 63 -4.97 1.01 8.57
N CYS A 64 -6.06 1.67 8.95
CA CYS A 64 -7.34 1.02 9.30
C CYS A 64 -8.30 0.96 8.12
N LYS A 65 -8.48 2.09 7.41
CA LYS A 65 -9.33 2.25 6.22
C LYS A 65 -8.65 3.16 5.20
N GLY A 66 -9.04 3.05 3.94
CA GLY A 66 -8.49 3.84 2.85
C GLY A 66 -7.22 3.23 2.27
N SER A 67 -6.45 4.03 1.55
CA SER A 67 -5.22 3.58 0.88
C SER A 67 -4.19 4.71 0.88
N VAL A 68 -2.91 4.35 0.96
CA VAL A 68 -1.79 5.29 1.03
C VAL A 68 -0.75 4.92 -0.01
N LYS A 69 -0.32 5.88 -0.83
CA LYS A 69 0.84 5.69 -1.70
C LYS A 69 2.14 6.00 -0.94
N LEU A 70 3.11 5.13 -1.11
CA LEU A 70 4.47 5.30 -0.61
C LEU A 70 5.37 5.65 -1.78
N SER A 71 6.05 6.80 -1.73
CA SER A 71 6.86 7.29 -2.83
C SER A 71 8.25 7.73 -2.37
N ILE A 72 9.22 7.62 -3.28
CA ILE A 72 10.57 8.13 -3.15
C ILE A 72 10.78 9.22 -4.17
N ASN A 73 11.33 10.35 -3.74
CA ASN A 73 11.71 11.45 -4.59
C ASN A 73 13.22 11.49 -4.74
N SER A 74 13.70 11.50 -5.99
CA SER A 74 15.12 11.74 -6.26
C SER A 74 15.46 13.23 -6.13
N PRO A 75 16.75 13.58 -5.91
CA PRO A 75 17.18 14.99 -5.91
C PRO A 75 16.85 15.74 -7.22
N GLY A 76 16.73 15.04 -8.34
CA GLY A 76 16.36 15.59 -9.65
C GLY A 76 14.83 15.72 -9.86
N GLY A 77 14.01 15.57 -8.81
CA GLY A 77 12.55 15.78 -8.87
C GLY A 77 11.76 14.59 -9.47
N ARG A 78 12.40 13.47 -9.77
CA ARG A 78 11.70 12.27 -10.21
C ARG A 78 11.05 11.58 -9.01
N THR A 79 9.78 11.25 -9.14
CA THR A 79 9.01 10.49 -8.15
C THR A 79 8.85 9.05 -8.61
N VAL A 80 9.09 8.10 -7.72
CA VAL A 80 8.77 6.67 -7.90
C VAL A 80 7.80 6.26 -6.80
N ILE A 81 6.66 5.71 -7.18
CA ILE A 81 5.73 5.09 -6.23
C ILE A 81 6.21 3.65 -6.02
N VAL A 82 6.70 3.36 -4.83
CA VAL A 82 7.25 2.04 -4.50
C VAL A 82 6.17 1.08 -4.03
N LYS A 83 5.06 1.59 -3.46
CA LYS A 83 3.99 0.75 -2.93
C LYS A 83 2.68 1.51 -2.77
N LEU A 84 1.58 0.80 -2.92
CA LEU A 84 0.26 1.18 -2.41
C LEU A 84 -0.01 0.38 -1.16
N ALA A 85 -0.07 1.07 -0.03
CA ALA A 85 -0.38 0.45 1.25
C ALA A 85 -1.89 0.33 1.43
N GLU A 86 -2.32 -0.81 1.97
CA GLU A 86 -3.70 -1.20 2.18
C GLU A 86 -4.02 -1.32 3.68
N PRO A 87 -5.33 -1.36 4.05
CA PRO A 87 -5.72 -1.52 5.43
C PRO A 87 -5.08 -2.74 6.10
N GLY A 88 -4.53 -2.56 7.30
CA GLY A 88 -3.79 -3.55 8.08
C GLY A 88 -2.28 -3.38 8.02
N GLU A 89 -1.77 -2.59 7.09
CA GLU A 89 -0.35 -2.32 7.01
C GLU A 89 0.13 -1.27 8.02
N VAL A 90 1.39 -1.42 8.43
CA VAL A 90 2.06 -0.47 9.34
C VAL A 90 3.08 0.34 8.55
N LEU A 91 2.89 1.66 8.53
CA LEU A 91 3.74 2.60 7.84
C LEU A 91 4.76 3.20 8.81
N GLY A 92 5.97 3.48 8.33
CA GLY A 92 7.05 4.08 9.11
C GLY A 92 7.69 3.16 10.16
N LEU A 93 7.44 1.84 10.10
CA LEU A 93 7.89 0.88 11.10
C LEU A 93 9.43 0.81 11.21
N SER A 94 10.13 0.65 10.07
CA SER A 94 11.59 0.57 10.01
C SER A 94 12.25 1.83 10.59
N ALA A 95 11.83 3.00 10.13
CA ALA A 95 12.32 4.29 10.61
C ALA A 95 12.06 4.47 12.11
N THR A 96 10.87 4.14 12.60
CA THR A 96 10.50 4.28 14.02
C THR A 96 11.36 3.41 14.92
N ILE A 97 11.67 2.17 14.52
CA ILE A 97 12.51 1.25 15.29
C ILE A 97 13.99 1.72 15.25
N SER A 98 14.50 1.95 14.04
CA SER A 98 15.93 2.28 13.85
C SER A 98 16.30 3.70 14.29
N GLY A 99 15.33 4.62 14.39
CA GLY A 99 15.55 6.05 14.60
C GLY A 99 16.11 6.78 13.39
N LYS A 100 16.29 6.09 12.24
CA LYS A 100 16.70 6.71 10.98
C LYS A 100 15.52 7.47 10.34
N PRO A 101 15.80 8.48 9.50
CA PRO A 101 14.75 9.20 8.78
C PRO A 101 13.83 8.27 7.98
N TYR A 102 12.57 8.68 7.75
CA TYR A 102 11.65 7.93 6.90
C TYR A 102 12.24 7.74 5.50
N GLU A 103 12.16 6.53 4.98
CA GLU A 103 12.70 6.12 3.69
C GLU A 103 11.84 6.60 2.52
N VAL A 104 10.55 6.88 2.80
CA VAL A 104 9.52 7.23 1.80
C VAL A 104 8.64 8.36 2.30
N THR A 105 7.95 9.01 1.38
CA THR A 105 6.79 9.89 1.66
C THR A 105 5.53 9.06 1.60
N ALA A 106 4.63 9.23 2.58
CA ALA A 106 3.32 8.58 2.64
C ALA A 106 2.21 9.59 2.43
N GLU A 107 1.40 9.40 1.39
CA GLU A 107 0.28 10.28 1.01
C GLU A 107 -0.99 9.47 0.77
N THR A 108 -2.13 9.91 1.30
CA THR A 108 -3.42 9.25 1.16
C THR A 108 -3.97 9.42 -0.27
N ILE A 109 -4.48 8.33 -0.85
CA ILE A 109 -5.13 8.37 -2.19
C ILE A 109 -6.66 8.31 -2.10
N ASP A 110 -7.18 7.98 -0.93
CA ASP A 110 -8.61 8.01 -0.56
C ASP A 110 -8.74 8.67 0.82
N PRO A 111 -9.95 9.05 1.27
CA PRO A 111 -10.18 9.32 2.68
C PRO A 111 -9.71 8.13 3.52
N THR A 112 -8.84 8.40 4.49
CA THR A 112 -8.05 7.37 5.16
C THR A 112 -8.14 7.51 6.67
N GLN A 113 -8.36 6.39 7.38
CA GLN A 113 -8.22 6.30 8.82
C GLN A 113 -6.95 5.55 9.18
N VAL A 114 -6.17 6.11 10.08
CA VAL A 114 -4.99 5.49 10.68
C VAL A 114 -5.05 5.54 12.20
N ASN A 115 -4.42 4.58 12.86
CA ASN A 115 -4.03 4.67 14.25
C ASN A 115 -2.57 5.10 14.32
N PHE A 116 -2.32 6.31 14.77
CA PHE A 116 -0.97 6.81 15.02
C PHE A 116 -0.51 6.39 16.41
N VAL A 117 0.74 5.91 16.53
CA VAL A 117 1.39 5.61 17.81
C VAL A 117 2.72 6.35 17.84
N LYS A 118 2.95 7.15 18.90
CA LYS A 118 4.21 7.88 19.08
C LYS A 118 5.38 6.91 19.22
N ARG A 119 6.55 7.32 18.72
CA ARG A 119 7.77 6.50 18.72
C ARG A 119 8.12 5.92 20.09
N ASP A 120 8.15 6.78 21.12
CA ASP A 120 8.59 6.35 22.44
C ASP A 120 7.59 5.39 23.10
N ASP A 121 6.29 5.63 22.92
CA ASP A 121 5.23 4.74 23.42
C ASP A 121 5.26 3.40 22.68
N PHE A 122 5.49 3.42 21.37
CA PHE A 122 5.62 2.20 20.58
C PHE A 122 6.84 1.36 20.98
N LEU A 123 7.99 2.00 21.14
CA LEU A 123 9.21 1.29 21.56
C LEU A 123 9.09 0.72 22.99
N ARG A 124 8.37 1.39 23.88
CA ARG A 124 8.06 0.87 25.22
C ARG A 124 7.13 -0.33 25.11
N PHE A 125 6.05 -0.22 24.35
CA PHE A 125 5.12 -1.31 24.09
C PHE A 125 5.82 -2.58 23.57
N LEU A 126 6.76 -2.43 22.61
CA LEU A 126 7.53 -3.58 22.10
C LEU A 126 8.48 -4.21 23.13
N LYS A 127 8.97 -3.43 24.12
CA LYS A 127 9.80 -3.97 25.21
C LYS A 127 8.98 -4.76 26.21
N ASP A 128 7.74 -4.35 26.43
CA ASP A 128 6.86 -4.91 27.44
C ASP A 128 6.06 -6.11 26.90
N ASP A 129 5.92 -6.23 25.57
CA ASP A 129 5.12 -7.28 24.91
C ASP A 129 5.94 -8.04 23.85
N VAL A 130 6.33 -9.28 24.22
CA VAL A 130 7.18 -10.15 23.38
C VAL A 130 6.46 -10.58 22.10
N GLU A 131 5.16 -10.83 22.16
CA GLU A 131 4.36 -11.26 21.02
C GLU A 131 4.28 -10.14 19.96
N ALA A 132 4.01 -8.91 20.41
CA ALA A 132 4.02 -7.74 19.53
C ALA A 132 5.41 -7.51 18.91
N CYS A 133 6.48 -7.70 19.68
CA CYS A 133 7.85 -7.61 19.18
C CYS A 133 8.13 -8.67 18.10
N PHE A 134 7.69 -9.91 18.32
CA PHE A 134 7.86 -11.00 17.35
C PHE A 134 7.09 -10.73 16.05
N LYS A 135 5.84 -10.29 16.13
CA LYS A 135 5.04 -9.90 14.95
C LYS A 135 5.69 -8.76 14.15
N VAL A 136 6.33 -7.81 14.82
CA VAL A 136 7.12 -6.76 14.17
C VAL A 136 8.32 -7.34 13.43
N ALA A 137 9.05 -8.29 14.04
CA ALA A 137 10.18 -8.95 13.40
C ALA A 137 9.75 -9.75 12.16
N GLU A 138 8.63 -10.48 12.23
CA GLU A 138 8.04 -11.19 11.08
C GLU A 138 7.73 -10.21 9.94
N GLN A 139 7.09 -9.07 10.24
CA GLN A 139 6.77 -8.08 9.22
C GLN A 139 8.01 -7.45 8.57
N LEU A 140 9.04 -7.15 9.36
CA LEU A 140 10.28 -6.62 8.82
C LEU A 140 10.99 -7.65 7.95
N SER A 141 10.96 -8.93 8.33
CA SER A 141 11.48 -10.04 7.53
C SER A 141 10.74 -10.18 6.20
N GLU A 142 9.41 -10.11 6.22
CA GLU A 142 8.60 -10.15 5.00
C GLU A 142 8.88 -8.95 4.08
N LYS A 143 8.98 -7.75 4.64
CA LYS A 143 9.36 -6.54 3.88
C LYS A 143 10.73 -6.68 3.25
N TYR A 144 11.71 -7.21 3.97
CA TYR A 144 13.04 -7.47 3.44
C TYR A 144 13.00 -8.49 2.28
N HIS A 145 12.27 -9.58 2.45
CA HIS A 145 12.11 -10.60 1.42
C HIS A 145 11.46 -10.02 0.14
N ASN A 146 10.43 -9.19 0.29
CA ASN A 146 9.77 -8.51 -0.82
C ASN A 146 10.71 -7.51 -1.52
N ALA A 147 11.50 -6.74 -0.76
CA ALA A 147 12.51 -5.83 -1.32
C ALA A 147 13.58 -6.57 -2.12
N CYS A 148 14.03 -7.74 -1.66
CA CYS A 148 14.96 -8.59 -2.42
C CYS A 148 14.37 -9.10 -3.73
N LYS A 149 13.08 -9.51 -3.73
CA LYS A 149 12.36 -9.92 -4.95
C LYS A 149 12.23 -8.78 -5.95
N GLU A 150 11.86 -7.59 -5.47
CA GLU A 150 11.73 -6.39 -6.30
C GLU A 150 13.07 -5.97 -6.91
N ALA A 151 14.15 -5.97 -6.11
CA ALA A 151 15.49 -5.69 -6.60
C ALA A 151 15.93 -6.70 -7.67
N GLY A 152 15.67 -7.99 -7.48
CA GLY A 152 15.90 -9.03 -8.47
C GLY A 152 15.10 -8.81 -9.76
N SER A 153 13.82 -8.44 -9.63
CA SER A 153 12.94 -8.12 -10.77
C SER A 153 13.41 -6.90 -11.56
N LEU A 154 13.93 -5.86 -10.91
CA LEU A 154 14.46 -4.67 -11.56
C LEU A 154 15.74 -4.97 -12.37
N GLY A 155 16.60 -5.86 -11.85
CA GLY A 155 17.82 -6.29 -12.54
C GLY A 155 17.58 -7.15 -13.79
N LEU A 156 16.44 -7.82 -13.87
CA LEU A 156 16.03 -8.69 -14.98
C LEU A 156 15.21 -7.95 -16.05
N SER A 157 15.48 -6.69 -16.28
CA SER A 157 14.87 -5.69 -17.14
C SER A 157 13.70 -6.16 -18.01
N HIS A 158 12.52 -5.75 -17.63
CA HIS A 158 11.30 -6.03 -18.37
C HIS A 158 10.81 -4.78 -19.13
N SER A 159 10.12 -4.99 -20.23
CA SER A 159 9.50 -3.89 -20.97
C SER A 159 8.43 -3.18 -20.13
N ALA A 160 8.13 -1.92 -20.45
CA ALA A 160 7.05 -1.19 -19.77
C ALA A 160 5.68 -1.90 -19.91
N ALA A 161 5.47 -2.60 -21.04
CA ALA A 161 4.25 -3.40 -21.28
C ALA A 161 4.15 -4.58 -20.29
N GLU A 162 5.25 -5.28 -20.07
CA GLU A 162 5.34 -6.40 -19.14
C GLU A 162 5.11 -5.93 -17.68
N LYS A 163 5.77 -4.84 -17.28
CA LYS A 163 5.58 -4.24 -15.95
C LYS A 163 4.13 -3.82 -15.70
N LEU A 164 3.49 -3.19 -16.71
CA LEU A 164 2.08 -2.82 -16.63
C LEU A 164 1.18 -4.07 -16.51
N ALA A 165 1.45 -5.11 -17.30
CA ALA A 165 0.67 -6.34 -17.25
C ALA A 165 0.79 -7.05 -15.89
N LYS A 166 1.99 -7.14 -15.32
CA LYS A 166 2.24 -7.66 -13.96
C LYS A 166 1.47 -6.88 -12.90
N LEU A 167 1.54 -5.55 -12.95
CA LEU A 167 0.84 -4.67 -12.01
C LEU A 167 -0.69 -4.88 -12.07
N LEU A 168 -1.26 -4.96 -13.26
CA LEU A 168 -2.69 -5.19 -13.44
C LEU A 168 -3.12 -6.58 -12.94
N LEU A 169 -2.31 -7.61 -13.16
CA LEU A 169 -2.57 -8.97 -12.63
C LEU A 169 -2.49 -9.02 -11.11
N GLU A 170 -1.51 -8.35 -10.50
CA GLU A 170 -1.39 -8.26 -9.04
C GLU A 170 -2.62 -7.59 -8.42
N TRP A 171 -3.07 -6.47 -8.99
CA TRP A 171 -4.25 -5.78 -8.50
C TRP A 171 -5.54 -6.62 -8.62
N THR A 172 -5.65 -7.46 -9.65
CA THR A 172 -6.81 -8.37 -9.77
C THR A 172 -6.79 -9.50 -8.75
N SER A 173 -5.61 -10.02 -8.42
CA SER A 173 -5.49 -11.10 -7.43
C SER A 173 -5.82 -10.62 -6.02
N LYS A 174 -5.39 -9.41 -5.65
CA LYS A 174 -5.63 -8.81 -4.33
C LYS A 174 -7.09 -8.44 -4.08
N ASN A 175 -7.82 -8.02 -5.11
CA ASN A 175 -9.22 -7.61 -4.96
C ASN A 175 -10.21 -8.81 -4.86
N GLY A 176 -9.74 -10.04 -4.71
CA GLY A 176 -10.56 -11.24 -4.49
C GLY A 176 -11.43 -11.63 -5.70
N GLU A 177 -11.24 -10.98 -6.84
CA GLU A 177 -12.00 -11.25 -8.08
C GLU A 177 -11.31 -12.27 -9.00
N GLY A 178 -10.26 -12.93 -8.53
CA GLY A 178 -9.44 -13.87 -9.30
C GLY A 178 -10.17 -15.13 -9.81
N GLY A 179 -11.40 -15.37 -9.36
CA GLY A 179 -12.23 -16.48 -9.82
C GLY A 179 -13.34 -16.08 -10.81
N LYS A 180 -13.52 -14.79 -11.10
CA LYS A 180 -14.54 -14.33 -12.05
C LYS A 180 -13.99 -14.35 -13.48
N ALA A 181 -14.86 -14.69 -14.44
CA ALA A 181 -14.50 -14.72 -15.87
C ALA A 181 -13.99 -13.34 -16.39
N GLU A 182 -14.42 -12.24 -15.79
CA GLU A 182 -14.05 -10.87 -16.13
C GLU A 182 -13.71 -10.07 -14.85
N PRO A 183 -12.44 -10.08 -14.39
CA PRO A 183 -12.01 -9.29 -13.25
C PRO A 183 -12.20 -7.79 -13.50
N ARG A 184 -12.68 -7.08 -12.48
CA ARG A 184 -12.94 -5.64 -12.52
C ARG A 184 -12.03 -4.92 -11.54
N LEU A 185 -11.34 -3.89 -12.03
CA LEU A 185 -10.43 -3.05 -11.25
C LEU A 185 -10.96 -1.63 -11.23
N LYS A 186 -11.20 -1.06 -10.06
CA LYS A 186 -11.41 0.38 -9.93
C LYS A 186 -10.05 1.05 -9.96
N LEU A 187 -9.75 1.77 -11.06
CA LEU A 187 -8.52 2.57 -11.14
C LEU A 187 -8.63 3.77 -10.18
N ARG A 188 -7.81 3.77 -9.16
CA ARG A 188 -7.69 4.86 -8.17
C ARG A 188 -6.51 5.78 -8.48
N LEU A 189 -5.63 5.35 -9.38
CA LEU A 189 -4.42 6.05 -9.80
C LEU A 189 -4.58 6.66 -11.18
N THR A 190 -3.94 7.78 -11.38
CA THR A 190 -3.77 8.43 -12.69
C THR A 190 -2.74 7.67 -13.53
N HIS A 191 -2.71 7.92 -14.85
CA HIS A 191 -1.67 7.36 -15.73
C HIS A 191 -0.26 7.84 -15.34
N GLU A 192 -0.14 9.03 -14.76
CA GLU A 192 1.13 9.54 -14.22
C GLU A 192 1.60 8.68 -13.04
N GLU A 193 0.72 8.42 -12.07
CA GLU A 193 1.06 7.60 -10.90
C GLU A 193 1.37 6.14 -11.29
N ILE A 194 0.66 5.58 -12.27
CA ILE A 194 0.99 4.27 -12.82
C ILE A 194 2.37 4.29 -13.49
N ALA A 195 2.69 5.35 -14.23
CA ALA A 195 4.00 5.53 -14.82
C ALA A 195 5.12 5.59 -13.77
N GLN A 196 4.87 6.29 -12.67
CA GLN A 196 5.79 6.34 -11.52
C GLN A 196 5.98 4.98 -10.85
N MET A 197 4.96 4.11 -10.83
CA MET A 197 5.07 2.75 -10.30
C MET A 197 5.91 1.82 -11.18
N ILE A 198 5.74 1.91 -12.51
CA ILE A 198 6.43 0.99 -13.43
C ILE A 198 7.73 1.58 -14.02
N GLY A 199 8.10 2.79 -13.61
CA GLY A 199 9.35 3.43 -14.02
C GLY A 199 9.37 3.85 -15.49
N THR A 200 8.27 4.44 -16.00
CA THR A 200 8.14 4.90 -17.40
C THR A 200 7.50 6.29 -17.46
N SER A 201 7.16 6.78 -18.67
CA SER A 201 6.45 8.05 -18.86
C SER A 201 4.92 7.85 -18.91
N ARG A 202 4.17 8.91 -18.56
CA ARG A 202 2.70 8.97 -18.67
C ARG A 202 2.22 8.66 -20.08
N GLU A 203 2.92 9.17 -21.10
CA GLU A 203 2.62 8.96 -22.51
C GLU A 203 2.73 7.48 -22.87
N THR A 204 3.78 6.79 -22.38
CA THR A 204 3.97 5.36 -22.57
C THR A 204 2.82 4.58 -21.93
N VAL A 205 2.42 4.88 -20.70
CA VAL A 205 1.29 4.24 -20.03
C VAL A 205 0.00 4.47 -20.83
N THR A 206 -0.25 5.70 -21.28
CA THR A 206 -1.45 6.03 -22.08
C THR A 206 -1.49 5.22 -23.37
N ARG A 207 -0.37 5.11 -24.07
CA ARG A 207 -0.23 4.30 -25.29
C ARG A 207 -0.46 2.81 -25.02
N LEU A 208 0.12 2.26 -23.98
CA LEU A 208 -0.06 0.86 -23.60
C LEU A 208 -1.51 0.53 -23.25
N PHE A 209 -2.20 1.38 -22.50
CA PHE A 209 -3.64 1.19 -22.25
C PHE A 209 -4.46 1.23 -23.54
N ALA A 210 -4.16 2.15 -24.48
CA ALA A 210 -4.83 2.21 -25.75
C ALA A 210 -4.61 0.93 -26.59
N GLU A 211 -3.38 0.41 -26.61
CA GLU A 211 -3.03 -0.84 -27.28
C GLU A 211 -3.76 -2.05 -26.69
N LEU A 212 -3.74 -2.20 -25.35
CA LEU A 212 -4.45 -3.29 -24.67
C LEU A 212 -5.97 -3.24 -24.92
N LYS A 213 -6.56 -2.03 -25.01
CA LYS A 213 -7.96 -1.86 -25.39
C LYS A 213 -8.21 -2.24 -26.85
N LYS A 214 -7.34 -1.82 -27.77
CA LYS A 214 -7.45 -2.17 -29.21
C LYS A 214 -7.36 -3.69 -29.41
N ARG A 215 -6.53 -4.38 -28.65
CA ARG A 215 -6.41 -5.85 -28.65
C ARG A 215 -7.52 -6.55 -27.87
N GLN A 216 -8.54 -5.82 -27.37
CA GLN A 216 -9.65 -6.34 -26.58
C GLN A 216 -9.23 -7.11 -25.30
N ILE A 217 -8.01 -6.86 -24.80
CA ILE A 217 -7.53 -7.43 -23.54
C ILE A 217 -8.16 -6.69 -22.36
N LEU A 218 -8.33 -5.36 -22.48
CA LEU A 218 -8.94 -4.48 -21.49
C LEU A 218 -10.12 -3.72 -22.07
N GLN A 219 -11.09 -3.40 -21.20
CA GLN A 219 -12.19 -2.48 -21.50
C GLN A 219 -12.36 -1.49 -20.34
N SER A 220 -12.55 -0.20 -20.65
CA SER A 220 -12.90 0.81 -19.62
C SER A 220 -14.42 0.99 -19.56
N LYS A 221 -14.96 1.02 -18.34
CA LYS A 221 -16.33 1.42 -18.01
C LYS A 221 -16.26 2.50 -16.93
N GLY A 222 -16.21 3.77 -17.35
CA GLY A 222 -15.92 4.89 -16.44
C GLY A 222 -14.55 4.74 -15.79
N SER A 223 -14.48 4.82 -14.45
CA SER A 223 -13.28 4.60 -13.66
C SER A 223 -12.94 3.12 -13.41
N THR A 224 -13.75 2.20 -13.95
CA THR A 224 -13.53 0.75 -13.79
C THR A 224 -12.89 0.19 -15.05
N LEU A 225 -11.81 -0.55 -14.85
CA LEU A 225 -11.14 -1.34 -15.88
C LEU A 225 -11.63 -2.79 -15.79
N VAL A 226 -12.08 -3.35 -16.89
CA VAL A 226 -12.49 -4.75 -17.01
C VAL A 226 -11.43 -5.51 -17.79
N ILE A 227 -10.89 -6.58 -17.24
CA ILE A 227 -9.96 -7.47 -17.93
C ILE A 227 -10.77 -8.50 -18.69
N ARG A 228 -10.78 -8.42 -20.02
CA ARG A 228 -11.51 -9.31 -20.93
C ARG A 228 -10.75 -10.58 -21.24
N ASN A 229 -9.43 -10.49 -21.31
CA ASN A 229 -8.57 -11.63 -21.63
C ASN A 229 -7.39 -11.70 -20.67
N THR A 230 -7.57 -12.43 -19.56
CA THR A 230 -6.53 -12.63 -18.54
C THR A 230 -5.38 -13.49 -19.06
N ALA A 231 -5.64 -14.44 -19.99
CA ALA A 231 -4.59 -15.28 -20.56
C ALA A 231 -3.62 -14.44 -21.40
N ALA A 232 -4.14 -13.61 -22.32
CA ALA A 232 -3.30 -12.71 -23.11
C ALA A 232 -2.54 -11.68 -22.24
N LEU A 233 -3.13 -11.22 -21.14
CA LEU A 233 -2.43 -10.34 -20.18
C LEU A 233 -1.29 -11.06 -19.46
N ARG A 234 -1.47 -12.36 -19.11
CA ARG A 234 -0.41 -13.20 -18.55
C ARG A 234 0.72 -13.49 -19.54
N GLU A 235 0.39 -13.70 -20.80
CA GLU A 235 1.40 -13.84 -21.87
C GLU A 235 2.28 -12.60 -21.97
N ILE A 236 1.68 -11.39 -21.96
CA ILE A 236 2.45 -10.13 -21.96
C ILE A 236 3.31 -10.01 -20.68
N ALA A 237 2.79 -10.43 -19.53
CA ALA A 237 3.52 -10.37 -18.25
C ALA A 237 4.73 -11.33 -18.17
N ASN A 238 4.73 -12.41 -18.97
CA ASN A 238 5.73 -13.47 -18.95
C ASN A 238 6.59 -13.51 -20.23
N HIS A 239 6.42 -12.52 -21.12
CA HIS A 239 7.19 -12.48 -22.36
C HIS A 239 8.66 -12.19 -22.05
N ASN A 240 9.50 -13.22 -22.19
CA ASN A 240 10.97 -13.13 -22.27
C ASN A 240 11.38 -12.67 -23.65
#